data_7994faf633c0ce66ece7d4e94eef00ac
#
_entry.id   7994faf633c0ce66ece7d4e94eef00ac
#
_cell.length_a   1.000
_cell.length_b   1.000
_cell.length_c   1.000
_cell.angle_alpha   90.00
_cell.angle_beta   90.00
_cell.angle_gamma   90.00
#
_symmetry.space_group_name_H-M   'P 1'
#
loop_
_entity.id
_entity.type
_entity.pdbx_description
1 polymer ?
#
loop_
_entity_poly.entity_id
_entity_poly.type
_entity_poly.pdbx_seq_one_letter_code
_entity_poly.pdbx_strand_id
1 'polypeptide(L)'
;MNSYLGMKILSLVREGDYAHAGEEEAIELSMADVEKDSGRLILDAGCGRGGTAEYLHKNGWGRVVGIDVQAESITAAGQNYPDVRFQVSDVCDVDQCLDEHPDIICMFNAYYCFKDQPRALRALHKIAKPDTQMIIFDHVDRGGYQDAPLLDAGEPFLLNPPRLAEMSERLASAGWRTLEIVEIHDAYIGWYTSLVEKIEQSRDIITDTAGQRGYDHVHGLYKGLLNAALTKKLGAAIIKAAPAS
;
A
#
# COMPACT_ATOMS: atom_id res chain seq x y z
N MET A 1 0.95 1.32 13.94
CA MET A 1 -0.23 1.61 13.09
C MET A 1 -0.48 0.52 12.03
N ASN A 2 0.54 -0.23 11.62
CA ASN A 2 0.38 -1.40 10.71
C ASN A 2 -0.22 -2.64 11.42
N SER A 3 -0.70 -2.50 12.66
CA SER A 3 -1.46 -3.53 13.37
C SER A 3 -2.94 -3.48 12.99
N TYR A 4 -3.66 -4.57 13.24
CA TYR A 4 -5.12 -4.63 13.03
C TYR A 4 -5.88 -3.46 13.69
N LEU A 5 -5.55 -3.11 14.94
CA LEU A 5 -6.18 -1.98 15.64
C LEU A 5 -5.87 -0.65 14.94
N GLY A 6 -4.63 -0.45 14.52
CA GLY A 6 -4.24 0.76 13.80
C GLY A 6 -4.98 0.91 12.48
N MET A 7 -5.08 -0.16 11.70
CA MET A 7 -5.85 -0.15 10.44
C MET A 7 -7.34 0.04 10.68
N LYS A 8 -7.90 -0.52 11.78
CA LYS A 8 -9.29 -0.29 12.17
C LYS A 8 -9.56 1.18 12.51
N ILE A 9 -8.66 1.83 13.25
CA ILE A 9 -8.78 3.27 13.56
C ILE A 9 -8.76 4.09 12.26
N LEU A 10 -7.83 3.77 11.35
CA LEU A 10 -7.74 4.46 10.06
C LEU A 10 -8.99 4.27 9.20
N SER A 11 -9.60 3.10 9.20
CA SER A 11 -10.84 2.87 8.46
C SER A 11 -12.00 3.73 8.96
N LEU A 12 -12.06 3.99 10.27
CA LEU A 12 -13.05 4.91 10.85
C LEU A 12 -12.81 6.37 10.42
N VAL A 13 -11.55 6.80 10.40
CA VAL A 13 -11.16 8.17 10.02
C VAL A 13 -11.34 8.42 8.52
N ARG A 14 -11.09 7.40 7.68
CA ARG A 14 -11.15 7.50 6.22
C ARG A 14 -12.53 7.15 5.65
N GLU A 15 -13.46 6.70 6.49
CA GLU A 15 -14.78 6.22 6.05
C GLU A 15 -14.68 5.08 5.04
N GLY A 16 -13.62 4.22 5.17
CA GLY A 16 -13.34 3.11 4.29
C GLY A 16 -12.09 2.34 4.71
N ASP A 17 -11.95 1.11 4.22
CA ASP A 17 -10.86 0.20 4.60
C ASP A 17 -9.56 0.42 3.79
N TYR A 18 -9.28 1.67 3.39
CA TYR A 18 -8.04 2.02 2.70
C TYR A 18 -6.84 2.07 3.66
N ALA A 19 -5.73 1.45 3.27
CA ALA A 19 -4.49 1.46 4.04
C ALA A 19 -3.54 2.64 3.70
N HIS A 20 -3.88 3.44 2.69
CA HIS A 20 -3.06 4.54 2.17
C HIS A 20 -3.80 5.89 2.21
N ALA A 21 -3.06 6.99 2.26
CA ALA A 21 -3.64 8.32 2.07
C ALA A 21 -3.97 8.55 0.59
N GLY A 22 -4.93 9.42 0.32
CA GLY A 22 -5.44 9.68 -1.02
C GLY A 22 -6.56 8.73 -1.43
N GLU A 23 -6.82 7.67 -0.65
CA GLU A 23 -7.94 6.75 -0.83
C GLU A 23 -8.21 6.46 -2.33
N GLU A 24 -9.41 6.77 -2.82
CA GLU A 24 -9.82 6.56 -4.23
C GLU A 24 -8.99 7.39 -5.22
N GLU A 25 -8.63 8.63 -4.87
CA GLU A 25 -7.81 9.51 -5.73
C GLU A 25 -6.44 8.90 -6.01
N ALA A 26 -5.80 8.30 -5.00
CA ALA A 26 -4.51 7.63 -5.16
C ALA A 26 -4.62 6.39 -6.06
N ILE A 27 -5.73 5.64 -5.98
CA ILE A 27 -6.00 4.50 -6.86
C ILE A 27 -6.20 4.98 -8.29
N GLU A 28 -7.08 5.96 -8.53
CA GLU A 28 -7.34 6.51 -9.87
C GLU A 28 -6.05 7.07 -10.50
N LEU A 29 -5.24 7.79 -9.72
CA LEU A 29 -3.96 8.32 -10.20
C LEU A 29 -2.98 7.20 -10.59
N SER A 30 -2.90 6.14 -9.78
CA SER A 30 -1.99 5.01 -10.04
C SER A 30 -2.42 4.18 -11.23
N MET A 31 -3.72 4.09 -11.47
CA MET A 31 -4.35 3.30 -12.52
C MET A 31 -4.69 4.11 -13.78
N ALA A 32 -4.28 5.38 -13.87
CA ALA A 32 -4.76 6.33 -14.90
C ALA A 32 -4.60 5.87 -16.35
N ASP A 33 -3.55 5.11 -16.65
CA ASP A 33 -3.28 4.54 -18.00
C ASP A 33 -3.65 3.06 -18.11
N VAL A 34 -4.31 2.51 -17.11
CA VAL A 34 -4.81 1.13 -17.15
C VAL A 34 -6.24 1.16 -17.68
N GLU A 35 -6.48 0.51 -18.79
CA GLU A 35 -7.83 0.33 -19.32
C GLU A 35 -8.64 -0.58 -18.40
N LYS A 36 -9.89 -0.20 -18.11
CA LYS A 36 -10.81 -1.00 -17.31
C LYS A 36 -11.28 -2.21 -18.11
N ASP A 37 -11.08 -3.39 -17.57
CA ASP A 37 -11.47 -4.67 -18.17
C ASP A 37 -11.80 -5.69 -17.08
N SER A 38 -13.08 -5.95 -16.88
CA SER A 38 -13.58 -6.88 -15.86
C SER A 38 -13.12 -8.34 -16.05
N GLY A 39 -12.60 -8.68 -17.22
CA GLY A 39 -12.03 -10.01 -17.51
C GLY A 39 -10.61 -10.21 -16.95
N ARG A 40 -9.89 -9.13 -16.63
CA ARG A 40 -8.53 -9.19 -16.08
C ARG A 40 -8.51 -9.73 -14.66
N LEU A 41 -7.38 -10.35 -14.31
CA LEU A 41 -7.07 -10.71 -12.93
C LEU A 41 -6.08 -9.70 -12.34
N ILE A 42 -6.45 -9.13 -11.21
CA ILE A 42 -5.61 -8.22 -10.43
C ILE A 42 -5.21 -8.91 -9.12
N LEU A 43 -3.93 -8.89 -8.80
CA LEU A 43 -3.40 -9.24 -7.50
C LEU A 43 -3.14 -7.96 -6.70
N ASP A 44 -3.84 -7.78 -5.57
CA ASP A 44 -3.54 -6.73 -4.58
C ASP A 44 -2.66 -7.33 -3.48
N ALA A 45 -1.35 -7.08 -3.56
CA ALA A 45 -0.34 -7.67 -2.67
C ALA A 45 -0.07 -6.76 -1.46
N GLY A 46 -0.52 -7.19 -0.29
CA GLY A 46 -0.60 -6.40 0.93
C GLY A 46 -1.91 -5.64 1.02
N CYS A 47 -3.03 -6.32 0.73
CA CYS A 47 -4.36 -5.72 0.58
C CYS A 47 -4.96 -5.19 1.89
N GLY A 48 -4.36 -5.50 3.05
CA GLY A 48 -4.87 -5.10 4.35
C GLY A 48 -6.33 -5.51 4.56
N ARG A 49 -7.20 -4.54 4.82
CA ARG A 49 -8.64 -4.76 5.05
C ARG A 49 -9.49 -4.75 3.77
N GLY A 50 -8.87 -4.66 2.58
CA GLY A 50 -9.51 -4.92 1.29
C GLY A 50 -10.15 -3.72 0.59
N GLY A 51 -10.06 -2.50 1.13
CA GLY A 51 -10.71 -1.33 0.53
C GLY A 51 -10.26 -1.03 -0.90
N THR A 52 -8.94 -1.12 -1.16
CA THR A 52 -8.38 -0.96 -2.50
C THR A 52 -8.84 -2.07 -3.45
N ALA A 53 -8.80 -3.33 -2.99
CA ALA A 53 -9.24 -4.48 -3.77
C ALA A 53 -10.72 -4.37 -4.18
N GLU A 54 -11.59 -3.97 -3.25
CA GLU A 54 -13.01 -3.71 -3.52
C GLU A 54 -13.20 -2.57 -4.52
N TYR A 55 -12.50 -1.46 -4.32
CA TYR A 55 -12.60 -0.32 -5.23
C TYR A 55 -12.24 -0.72 -6.67
N LEU A 56 -11.14 -1.42 -6.86
CA LEU A 56 -10.70 -1.91 -8.17
C LEU A 56 -11.74 -2.85 -8.79
N HIS A 57 -12.26 -3.81 -8.00
CA HIS A 57 -13.28 -4.75 -8.45
C HIS A 57 -14.57 -4.04 -8.88
N LYS A 58 -15.12 -3.21 -7.99
CA LYS A 58 -16.41 -2.53 -8.18
C LYS A 58 -16.39 -1.51 -9.33
N ASN A 59 -15.24 -0.90 -9.58
CA ASN A 59 -15.09 0.08 -10.66
C ASN A 59 -14.65 -0.54 -12.00
N GLY A 60 -14.62 -1.87 -12.10
CA GLY A 60 -14.49 -2.59 -13.37
C GLY A 60 -13.07 -2.72 -13.91
N TRP A 61 -12.02 -2.56 -13.06
CA TRP A 61 -10.65 -2.82 -13.52
C TRP A 61 -10.36 -4.31 -13.70
N GLY A 62 -11.04 -5.18 -12.94
CA GLY A 62 -10.85 -6.61 -13.06
C GLY A 62 -11.49 -7.41 -11.92
N ARG A 63 -11.30 -8.74 -11.96
CA ARG A 63 -11.47 -9.62 -10.80
C ARG A 63 -10.24 -9.42 -9.90
N VAL A 64 -10.45 -9.27 -8.60
CA VAL A 64 -9.34 -9.00 -7.68
C VAL A 64 -9.14 -10.18 -6.72
N VAL A 65 -7.88 -10.54 -6.49
CA VAL A 65 -7.44 -11.39 -5.39
C VAL A 65 -6.55 -10.55 -4.49
N GLY A 66 -6.96 -10.37 -3.24
CA GLY A 66 -6.18 -9.69 -2.21
C GLY A 66 -5.41 -10.68 -1.35
N ILE A 67 -4.12 -10.43 -1.11
CA ILE A 67 -3.30 -11.20 -0.16
C ILE A 67 -2.71 -10.30 0.91
N ASP A 68 -2.69 -10.79 2.15
CA ASP A 68 -2.01 -10.13 3.28
C ASP A 68 -1.57 -11.17 4.31
N VAL A 69 -0.53 -10.87 5.07
CA VAL A 69 -0.02 -11.76 6.13
C VAL A 69 -0.89 -11.73 7.39
N GLN A 70 -1.71 -10.69 7.57
CA GLN A 70 -2.53 -10.50 8.76
C GLN A 70 -3.89 -11.20 8.61
N ALA A 71 -4.04 -12.35 9.26
CA ALA A 71 -5.28 -13.15 9.18
C ALA A 71 -6.53 -12.39 9.64
N GLU A 72 -6.42 -11.53 10.65
CA GLU A 72 -7.53 -10.70 11.13
C GLU A 72 -7.98 -9.66 10.09
N SER A 73 -7.04 -9.09 9.34
CA SER A 73 -7.33 -8.16 8.25
C SER A 73 -8.03 -8.86 7.10
N ILE A 74 -7.55 -10.03 6.70
CA ILE A 74 -8.18 -10.87 5.66
C ILE A 74 -9.57 -11.32 6.08
N THR A 75 -9.76 -11.70 7.35
CA THR A 75 -11.09 -12.06 7.87
C THR A 75 -12.06 -10.87 7.76
N ALA A 76 -11.62 -9.68 8.15
CA ALA A 76 -12.44 -8.47 8.02
C ALA A 76 -12.72 -8.12 6.56
N ALA A 77 -11.72 -8.22 5.68
CA ALA A 77 -11.88 -7.97 4.24
C ALA A 77 -12.93 -8.90 3.61
N GLY A 78 -12.86 -10.21 3.89
CA GLY A 78 -13.85 -11.17 3.38
C GLY A 78 -15.26 -10.98 3.93
N GLN A 79 -15.40 -10.44 5.16
CA GLN A 79 -16.71 -10.10 5.73
C GLN A 79 -17.29 -8.82 5.11
N ASN A 80 -16.45 -7.81 4.87
CA ASN A 80 -16.89 -6.52 4.34
C ASN A 80 -17.11 -6.54 2.83
N TYR A 81 -16.35 -7.36 2.10
CA TYR A 81 -16.31 -7.39 0.63
C TYR A 81 -16.40 -8.81 0.08
N PRO A 82 -17.58 -9.46 0.18
CA PRO A 82 -17.77 -10.88 -0.14
C PRO A 82 -17.60 -11.22 -1.63
N ASP A 83 -17.64 -10.22 -2.51
CA ASP A 83 -17.48 -10.40 -3.97
C ASP A 83 -16.00 -10.42 -4.39
N VAL A 84 -15.08 -10.10 -3.47
CA VAL A 84 -13.63 -10.14 -3.69
C VAL A 84 -13.01 -11.35 -2.98
N ARG A 85 -12.10 -12.03 -3.65
CA ARG A 85 -11.35 -13.14 -3.04
C ARG A 85 -10.20 -12.61 -2.20
N PHE A 86 -10.13 -13.03 -0.93
CA PHE A 86 -9.03 -12.70 -0.02
C PHE A 86 -8.36 -13.96 0.51
N GLN A 87 -7.04 -13.91 0.71
CA GLN A 87 -6.26 -15.04 1.17
C GLN A 87 -5.12 -14.59 2.09
N VAL A 88 -4.95 -15.29 3.21
CA VAL A 88 -3.78 -15.09 4.08
C VAL A 88 -2.56 -15.68 3.39
N SER A 89 -1.57 -14.82 3.07
CA SER A 89 -0.32 -15.24 2.46
C SER A 89 0.77 -14.20 2.67
N ASP A 90 2.02 -14.66 2.82
CA ASP A 90 3.19 -13.79 2.60
C ASP A 90 3.40 -13.64 1.10
N VAL A 91 3.62 -12.41 0.64
CA VAL A 91 3.95 -12.12 -0.77
C VAL A 91 5.18 -12.88 -1.25
N CYS A 92 6.12 -13.18 -0.34
CA CYS A 92 7.31 -13.97 -0.65
C CYS A 92 7.03 -15.44 -1.01
N ASP A 93 5.83 -15.93 -0.70
CA ASP A 93 5.37 -17.30 -0.95
C ASP A 93 4.14 -17.35 -1.87
N VAL A 94 3.85 -16.23 -2.57
CA VAL A 94 2.67 -16.10 -3.44
C VAL A 94 2.63 -17.13 -4.56
N ASP A 95 3.79 -17.55 -5.07
CA ASP A 95 3.92 -18.59 -6.09
C ASP A 95 3.53 -20.01 -5.60
N GLN A 96 3.32 -20.19 -4.30
CA GLN A 96 2.87 -21.45 -3.70
C GLN A 96 1.36 -21.45 -3.37
N CYS A 97 0.73 -20.28 -3.39
CA CYS A 97 -0.67 -20.15 -2.95
C CYS A 97 -1.60 -19.54 -4.00
N LEU A 98 -1.09 -18.99 -5.09
CA LEU A 98 -1.87 -18.47 -6.20
C LEU A 98 -1.57 -19.26 -7.47
N ASP A 99 -2.54 -20.07 -7.91
CA ASP A 99 -2.41 -20.87 -9.14
C ASP A 99 -2.69 -20.04 -10.42
N GLU A 100 -3.30 -18.87 -10.27
CA GLU A 100 -3.66 -17.99 -11.37
C GLU A 100 -2.54 -16.97 -11.63
N HIS A 101 -2.35 -16.61 -12.89
CA HIS A 101 -1.36 -15.62 -13.32
C HIS A 101 -2.05 -14.25 -13.51
N PRO A 102 -1.72 -13.23 -12.69
CA PRO A 102 -2.37 -11.93 -12.77
C PRO A 102 -1.97 -11.13 -14.03
N ASP A 103 -2.92 -10.35 -14.55
CA ASP A 103 -2.68 -9.35 -15.57
C ASP A 103 -2.06 -8.07 -14.97
N ILE A 104 -2.46 -7.78 -13.73
CA ILE A 104 -1.98 -6.62 -12.98
C ILE A 104 -1.60 -7.07 -11.57
N ILE A 105 -0.48 -6.58 -11.08
CA ILE A 105 -0.05 -6.71 -9.69
C ILE A 105 0.03 -5.31 -9.10
N CYS A 106 -0.73 -5.04 -8.04
CA CYS A 106 -0.67 -3.75 -7.35
C CYS A 106 -0.18 -3.91 -5.91
N MET A 107 0.51 -2.87 -5.43
CA MET A 107 0.93 -2.69 -4.05
C MET A 107 0.65 -1.24 -3.67
N PHE A 108 -0.31 -1.02 -2.77
CA PHE A 108 -0.68 0.30 -2.29
C PHE A 108 -0.23 0.49 -0.84
N ASN A 109 0.84 1.23 -0.61
CA ASN A 109 1.51 1.39 0.68
C ASN A 109 1.79 0.04 1.37
N ALA A 110 2.26 -0.94 0.61
CA ALA A 110 2.53 -2.29 1.06
C ALA A 110 3.99 -2.69 0.89
N TYR A 111 4.64 -2.28 -0.19
CA TYR A 111 6.01 -2.69 -0.52
C TYR A 111 7.01 -2.28 0.55
N TYR A 112 6.87 -1.08 1.14
CA TYR A 112 7.74 -0.64 2.25
C TYR A 112 7.66 -1.55 3.49
N CYS A 113 6.56 -2.28 3.67
CA CYS A 113 6.35 -3.22 4.77
C CYS A 113 7.02 -4.57 4.57
N PHE A 114 7.41 -4.92 3.34
CA PHE A 114 7.98 -6.23 3.06
C PHE A 114 9.38 -6.35 3.69
N LYS A 115 9.57 -7.39 4.50
CA LYS A 115 10.85 -7.64 5.19
C LYS A 115 11.96 -8.02 4.21
N ASP A 116 11.61 -8.78 3.18
CA ASP A 116 12.53 -9.21 2.10
C ASP A 116 11.96 -8.77 0.75
N GLN A 117 12.13 -7.47 0.44
CA GLN A 117 11.66 -6.88 -0.81
C GLN A 117 12.22 -7.58 -2.07
N PRO A 118 13.52 -7.95 -2.13
CA PRO A 118 14.04 -8.70 -3.28
C PRO A 118 13.39 -10.07 -3.47
N ARG A 119 13.10 -10.82 -2.39
CA ARG A 119 12.39 -12.09 -2.46
C ARG A 119 10.95 -11.91 -2.91
N ALA A 120 10.25 -10.92 -2.38
CA ALA A 120 8.89 -10.57 -2.78
C ALA A 120 8.80 -10.27 -4.28
N LEU A 121 9.69 -9.41 -4.81
CA LEU A 121 9.72 -9.09 -6.24
C LEU A 121 9.98 -10.32 -7.11
N ARG A 122 10.88 -11.23 -6.69
CA ARG A 122 11.12 -12.49 -7.42
C ARG A 122 9.94 -13.45 -7.35
N ALA A 123 9.24 -13.54 -6.22
CA ALA A 123 8.05 -14.38 -6.08
C ALA A 123 6.91 -13.86 -6.98
N LEU A 124 6.69 -12.54 -7.00
CA LEU A 124 5.73 -11.91 -7.91
C LEU A 124 6.11 -12.11 -9.39
N HIS A 125 7.40 -12.10 -9.73
CA HIS A 125 7.86 -12.35 -11.09
C HIS A 125 7.54 -13.77 -11.56
N LYS A 126 7.61 -14.78 -10.69
CA LYS A 126 7.31 -16.18 -11.05
C LYS A 126 5.88 -16.41 -11.46
N ILE A 127 4.92 -15.62 -10.92
CA ILE A 127 3.49 -15.73 -11.25
C ILE A 127 3.08 -14.74 -12.35
N ALA A 128 3.98 -13.88 -12.81
CA ALA A 128 3.67 -12.90 -13.85
C ALA A 128 3.59 -13.56 -15.23
N LYS A 129 2.69 -13.06 -16.07
CA LYS A 129 2.66 -13.30 -17.52
C LYS A 129 3.65 -12.35 -18.22
N PRO A 130 4.04 -12.60 -19.47
CA PRO A 130 4.92 -11.68 -20.19
C PRO A 130 4.40 -10.24 -20.31
N ASP A 131 3.10 -10.05 -20.27
CA ASP A 131 2.37 -8.78 -20.38
C ASP A 131 1.84 -8.25 -19.05
N THR A 132 2.13 -8.90 -17.93
CA THR A 132 1.74 -8.44 -16.60
C THR A 132 2.29 -7.05 -16.32
N GLN A 133 1.42 -6.15 -15.85
CA GLN A 133 1.84 -4.85 -15.34
C GLN A 133 1.94 -4.89 -13.81
N MET A 134 3.04 -4.40 -13.27
CA MET A 134 3.19 -4.17 -11.82
C MET A 134 3.12 -2.67 -11.52
N ILE A 135 2.30 -2.30 -10.53
CA ILE A 135 2.06 -0.94 -10.09
C ILE A 135 2.33 -0.87 -8.60
N ILE A 136 3.32 -0.10 -8.20
CA ILE A 136 3.66 0.17 -6.80
C ILE A 136 3.37 1.63 -6.53
N PHE A 137 2.38 1.91 -5.68
CA PHE A 137 2.18 3.21 -5.06
C PHE A 137 2.67 3.13 -3.63
N ASP A 138 3.76 3.85 -3.30
CA ASP A 138 4.35 3.69 -1.97
C ASP A 138 5.09 4.93 -1.47
N HIS A 139 5.35 4.93 -0.15
CA HIS A 139 6.29 5.82 0.49
C HIS A 139 7.69 5.66 -0.09
N VAL A 140 8.41 6.77 -0.25
CA VAL A 140 9.81 6.75 -0.71
C VAL A 140 10.69 7.58 0.22
N ASP A 141 11.87 7.03 0.57
CA ASP A 141 12.91 7.79 1.25
C ASP A 141 13.60 8.74 0.25
N ARG A 142 13.42 10.03 0.45
CA ARG A 142 14.05 11.08 -0.38
C ARG A 142 15.43 11.51 0.12
N GLY A 143 15.91 10.88 1.18
CA GLY A 143 17.17 11.14 1.86
C GLY A 143 16.97 11.65 3.27
N GLY A 144 17.39 10.83 4.24
CA GLY A 144 17.37 11.14 5.66
C GLY A 144 16.19 10.64 6.48
N TYR A 145 15.17 9.99 5.87
CA TYR A 145 14.13 9.32 6.65
C TYR A 145 14.67 8.07 7.36
N GLN A 146 15.41 7.22 6.65
CA GLN A 146 16.01 6.02 7.23
C GLN A 146 17.12 6.34 8.26
N ASP A 147 17.76 7.51 8.16
CA ASP A 147 18.78 7.95 9.13
C ASP A 147 18.17 8.37 10.47
N ALA A 148 16.92 8.86 10.47
CA ALA A 148 16.16 9.27 11.64
C ALA A 148 14.67 8.95 11.44
N PRO A 149 14.28 7.66 11.49
CA PRO A 149 12.92 7.25 11.21
C PRO A 149 11.96 7.67 12.31
N LEU A 150 10.71 7.91 11.92
CA LEU A 150 9.62 8.01 12.88
C LEU A 150 9.41 6.63 13.52
N LEU A 151 9.28 6.59 14.85
CA LEU A 151 9.13 5.33 15.57
C LEU A 151 7.68 5.08 15.98
N ASP A 152 7.26 3.82 15.86
CA ASP A 152 6.01 3.28 16.40
C ASP A 152 6.38 2.12 17.36
N ALA A 153 6.07 2.28 18.64
CA ALA A 153 6.42 1.32 19.69
C ALA A 153 7.92 0.94 19.74
N GLY A 154 8.81 1.86 19.37
CA GLY A 154 10.26 1.66 19.40
C GLY A 154 10.87 1.12 18.10
N GLU A 155 10.04 0.73 17.14
CA GLU A 155 10.48 0.26 15.82
C GLU A 155 10.20 1.33 14.73
N PRO A 156 10.92 1.33 13.60
CA PRO A 156 10.62 2.23 12.49
C PRO A 156 9.17 2.06 12.01
N PHE A 157 8.42 3.17 11.96
CA PHE A 157 7.03 3.14 11.51
C PHE A 157 6.92 2.72 10.04
N LEU A 158 7.73 3.29 9.17
CA LEU A 158 7.92 2.79 7.80
C LEU A 158 9.19 1.93 7.81
N LEU A 159 9.01 0.62 7.58
CA LEU A 159 10.08 -0.36 7.77
C LEU A 159 11.21 -0.17 6.74
N ASN A 160 10.86 -0.21 5.44
CA ASN A 160 11.81 -0.18 4.34
C ASN A 160 11.32 0.71 3.17
N PRO A 161 11.08 2.04 3.40
CA PRO A 161 10.68 2.90 2.28
C PRO A 161 11.80 2.93 1.24
N PRO A 162 11.52 2.61 -0.04
CA PRO A 162 12.56 2.51 -1.06
C PRO A 162 13.15 3.88 -1.40
N ARG A 163 14.41 3.89 -1.83
CA ARG A 163 15.04 5.03 -2.50
C ARG A 163 14.85 4.90 -4.01
N LEU A 164 14.27 5.92 -4.63
CA LEU A 164 13.93 5.85 -6.07
C LEU A 164 15.14 5.62 -6.96
N ALA A 165 16.31 6.17 -6.59
CA ALA A 165 17.55 5.98 -7.35
C ALA A 165 17.99 4.50 -7.46
N GLU A 166 17.54 3.64 -6.52
CA GLU A 166 17.88 2.22 -6.46
C GLU A 166 16.80 1.33 -7.09
N MET A 167 15.58 1.86 -7.32
CA MET A 167 14.44 1.03 -7.69
C MET A 167 14.59 0.32 -9.03
N SER A 168 15.13 0.99 -10.05
CA SER A 168 15.32 0.35 -11.37
C SER A 168 16.28 -0.84 -11.30
N GLU A 169 17.36 -0.73 -10.51
CA GLU A 169 18.31 -1.82 -10.30
C GLU A 169 17.69 -2.97 -9.49
N ARG A 170 16.95 -2.64 -8.41
CA ARG A 170 16.23 -3.62 -7.59
C ARG A 170 15.21 -4.41 -8.43
N LEU A 171 14.44 -3.72 -9.25
CA LEU A 171 13.48 -4.33 -10.16
C LEU A 171 14.18 -5.23 -11.17
N ALA A 172 15.25 -4.74 -11.84
CA ALA A 172 15.99 -5.52 -12.81
C ALA A 172 16.61 -6.78 -12.19
N SER A 173 17.15 -6.72 -10.98
CA SER A 173 17.72 -7.87 -10.27
C SER A 173 16.69 -8.94 -9.92
N ALA A 174 15.40 -8.61 -9.95
CA ALA A 174 14.28 -9.50 -9.69
C ALA A 174 13.51 -9.92 -10.96
N GLY A 175 14.03 -9.58 -12.15
CA GLY A 175 13.44 -9.95 -13.44
C GLY A 175 12.42 -8.94 -13.99
N TRP A 176 12.32 -7.74 -13.40
CA TRP A 176 11.40 -6.71 -13.84
C TRP A 176 12.11 -5.58 -14.60
N ARG A 177 11.48 -5.07 -15.62
CA ARG A 177 11.90 -3.87 -16.35
C ARG A 177 11.06 -2.68 -15.89
N THR A 178 11.70 -1.63 -15.41
CA THR A 178 11.03 -0.37 -15.07
C THR A 178 10.41 0.25 -16.33
N LEU A 179 9.14 0.59 -16.26
CA LEU A 179 8.43 1.33 -17.30
C LEU A 179 8.44 2.82 -17.00
N GLU A 180 8.07 3.16 -15.75
CA GLU A 180 7.91 4.54 -15.31
C GLU A 180 8.14 4.65 -13.80
N ILE A 181 8.65 5.80 -13.36
CA ILE A 181 8.69 6.23 -11.95
C ILE A 181 8.23 7.67 -11.91
N VAL A 182 7.11 7.93 -11.25
CA VAL A 182 6.52 9.27 -11.08
C VAL A 182 6.49 9.64 -9.61
N GLU A 183 7.24 10.67 -9.22
CA GLU A 183 7.10 11.25 -7.88
C GLU A 183 5.82 12.06 -7.81
N ILE A 184 5.02 11.83 -6.76
CA ILE A 184 3.72 12.49 -6.53
C ILE A 184 3.73 13.31 -5.23
N HIS A 185 4.82 14.03 -5.01
CA HIS A 185 5.13 14.68 -3.74
C HIS A 185 4.06 15.68 -3.30
N ASP A 186 3.56 16.51 -4.21
CA ASP A 186 2.57 17.54 -3.85
C ASP A 186 1.20 16.92 -3.51
N ALA A 187 0.75 15.93 -4.28
CA ALA A 187 -0.46 15.18 -3.95
C ALA A 187 -0.32 14.46 -2.60
N TYR A 188 0.83 13.84 -2.36
CA TYR A 188 1.14 13.16 -1.10
C TYR A 188 1.05 14.10 0.10
N ILE A 189 1.63 15.31 0.03
CA ILE A 189 1.50 16.32 1.09
C ILE A 189 0.04 16.70 1.30
N GLY A 190 -0.72 16.94 0.22
CA GLY A 190 -2.13 17.29 0.30
C GLY A 190 -2.95 16.21 1.00
N TRP A 191 -2.77 14.94 0.62
CA TRP A 191 -3.47 13.81 1.23
C TRP A 191 -3.11 13.62 2.71
N TYR A 192 -1.83 13.77 3.10
CA TYR A 192 -1.44 13.66 4.52
C TYR A 192 -1.91 14.86 5.34
N THR A 193 -1.99 16.06 4.75
CA THR A 193 -2.61 17.23 5.40
C THR A 193 -4.08 16.93 5.70
N SER A 194 -4.85 16.51 4.71
CA SER A 194 -6.25 16.14 4.87
C SER A 194 -6.45 14.99 5.87
N LEU A 195 -5.54 14.00 5.86
CA LEU A 195 -5.62 12.89 6.82
C LEU A 195 -5.37 13.35 8.26
N VAL A 196 -4.41 14.24 8.50
CA VAL A 196 -4.18 14.81 9.85
C VAL A 196 -5.40 15.59 10.30
N GLU A 197 -6.01 16.42 9.43
CA GLU A 197 -7.25 17.14 9.73
C GLU A 197 -8.42 16.18 10.06
N LYS A 198 -8.60 15.10 9.27
CA LYS A 198 -9.60 14.06 9.55
C LYS A 198 -9.37 13.38 10.90
N ILE A 199 -8.12 13.10 11.27
CA ILE A 199 -7.76 12.53 12.59
C ILE A 199 -8.13 13.52 13.71
N GLU A 200 -7.86 14.81 13.54
CA GLU A 200 -8.21 15.84 14.52
C GLU A 200 -9.73 15.97 14.69
N GLN A 201 -10.49 15.95 13.59
CA GLN A 201 -11.95 15.97 13.59
C GLN A 201 -12.56 14.70 14.21
N SER A 202 -11.87 13.56 14.06
CA SER A 202 -12.31 12.25 14.59
C SER A 202 -11.83 11.97 16.01
N ARG A 203 -11.35 12.99 16.74
CA ARG A 203 -10.77 12.82 18.07
C ARG A 203 -11.64 12.01 19.02
N ASP A 204 -12.93 12.33 19.10
CA ASP A 204 -13.85 11.70 20.05
C ASP A 204 -14.01 10.21 19.74
N ILE A 205 -14.24 9.83 18.47
CA ILE A 205 -14.41 8.44 18.07
C ILE A 205 -13.09 7.63 18.24
N ILE A 206 -11.94 8.25 18.01
CA ILE A 206 -10.63 7.59 18.25
C ILE A 206 -10.43 7.41 19.76
N THR A 207 -10.76 8.42 20.57
CA THR A 207 -10.62 8.37 22.02
C THR A 207 -11.55 7.32 22.63
N ASP A 208 -12.78 7.22 22.15
CA ASP A 208 -13.74 6.18 22.56
C ASP A 208 -13.24 4.76 22.20
N THR A 209 -12.54 4.62 21.06
CA THR A 209 -12.04 3.32 20.56
C THR A 209 -10.72 2.89 21.22
N ALA A 210 -9.79 3.83 21.45
CA ALA A 210 -8.41 3.54 21.85
C ALA A 210 -7.91 4.36 23.05
N GLY A 211 -8.77 5.18 23.67
CA GLY A 211 -8.42 6.08 24.75
C GLY A 211 -7.61 7.32 24.29
N GLN A 212 -7.45 8.29 25.20
CA GLN A 212 -6.69 9.52 24.89
C GLN A 212 -5.26 9.22 24.41
N ARG A 213 -4.58 8.25 25.04
CA ARG A 213 -3.23 7.83 24.62
C ARG A 213 -3.21 7.28 23.19
N GLY A 214 -4.25 6.56 22.78
CA GLY A 214 -4.41 6.07 21.41
C GLY A 214 -4.55 7.21 20.40
N TYR A 215 -5.39 8.21 20.73
CA TYR A 215 -5.49 9.41 19.91
C TYR A 215 -4.15 10.16 19.78
N ASP A 216 -3.50 10.46 20.91
CA ASP A 216 -2.23 11.20 20.93
C ASP A 216 -1.16 10.45 20.09
N HIS A 217 -1.14 9.13 20.17
CA HIS A 217 -0.23 8.28 19.41
C HIS A 217 -0.50 8.34 17.89
N VAL A 218 -1.73 8.12 17.48
CA VAL A 218 -2.14 8.18 16.06
C VAL A 218 -1.87 9.56 15.48
N HIS A 219 -2.35 10.62 16.16
CA HIS A 219 -2.14 11.99 15.74
C HIS A 219 -0.65 12.33 15.61
N GLY A 220 0.16 11.95 16.62
CA GLY A 220 1.61 12.19 16.62
C GLY A 220 2.33 11.51 15.45
N LEU A 221 1.98 10.25 15.15
CA LEU A 221 2.57 9.51 14.02
C LEU A 221 2.24 10.16 12.67
N TYR A 222 0.97 10.45 12.40
CA TYR A 222 0.57 11.01 11.10
C TYR A 222 1.03 12.46 10.92
N LYS A 223 1.06 13.25 11.98
CA LYS A 223 1.70 14.58 11.98
C LYS A 223 3.21 14.48 11.74
N GLY A 224 3.86 13.46 12.30
CA GLY A 224 5.27 13.15 12.04
C GLY A 224 5.54 12.80 10.57
N LEU A 225 4.68 11.97 9.94
CA LEU A 225 4.78 11.67 8.51
C LEU A 225 4.60 12.92 7.64
N LEU A 226 3.58 13.73 7.93
CA LEU A 226 3.36 14.98 7.22
C LEU A 226 4.59 15.91 7.34
N ASN A 227 5.16 16.04 8.53
CA ASN A 227 6.38 16.83 8.73
C ASN A 227 7.57 16.27 7.95
N ALA A 228 7.74 14.94 7.90
CA ALA A 228 8.78 14.31 7.09
C ALA A 228 8.60 14.58 5.59
N ALA A 229 7.36 14.62 5.11
CA ALA A 229 7.04 15.02 3.75
C ALA A 229 7.34 16.51 3.49
N LEU A 230 6.84 17.40 4.34
CA LEU A 230 7.07 18.84 4.23
C LEU A 230 8.58 19.22 4.27
N THR A 231 9.37 18.46 5.03
CA THR A 231 10.84 18.63 5.11
C THR A 231 11.60 17.85 4.03
N LYS A 232 10.88 17.27 3.05
CA LYS A 232 11.42 16.52 1.92
C LYS A 232 12.27 15.29 2.28
N LYS A 233 12.16 14.76 3.49
CA LYS A 233 12.81 13.52 3.91
C LYS A 233 12.07 12.29 3.39
N LEU A 234 10.75 12.40 3.31
CA LEU A 234 9.82 11.38 2.84
C LEU A 234 9.01 11.92 1.65
N GLY A 235 8.56 11.05 0.79
CA GLY A 235 7.63 11.35 -0.29
C GLY A 235 6.82 10.13 -0.66
N ALA A 236 6.19 10.16 -1.82
CA ALA A 236 5.60 9.01 -2.45
C ALA A 236 5.87 8.99 -3.95
N ALA A 237 5.82 7.80 -4.53
CA ALA A 237 5.93 7.61 -5.97
C ALA A 237 4.99 6.50 -6.45
N ILE A 238 4.63 6.60 -7.71
CA ILE A 238 4.04 5.52 -8.50
C ILE A 238 5.15 4.94 -9.37
N ILE A 239 5.37 3.63 -9.22
CA ILE A 239 6.41 2.90 -9.95
C ILE A 239 5.72 1.84 -10.79
N LYS A 240 5.92 1.86 -12.10
CA LYS A 240 5.37 0.87 -13.03
C LYS A 240 6.48 0.02 -13.61
N ALA A 241 6.24 -1.28 -13.66
CA ALA A 241 7.18 -2.25 -14.22
C ALA A 241 6.44 -3.36 -14.97
N ALA A 242 7.20 -4.06 -15.83
CA ALA A 242 6.75 -5.27 -16.53
C ALA A 242 7.86 -6.32 -16.45
N PRO A 243 7.57 -7.61 -16.66
CA PRO A 243 8.60 -8.64 -16.77
C PRO A 243 9.64 -8.25 -17.81
N ALA A 244 10.91 -8.49 -17.49
CA ALA A 244 11.98 -8.36 -18.49
C ALA A 244 11.87 -9.51 -19.51
N SER A 245 12.10 -9.20 -20.77
CA SER A 245 12.05 -10.16 -21.90
C SER A 245 13.18 -11.18 -21.79
#